data_0f8a19db2769db0d836332f7ed21fa85
#
_entry.id   0f8a19db2769db0d836332f7ed21fa85
#
_cell.length_a   1.000
_cell.length_b   1.000
_cell.length_c   1.000
_cell.angle_alpha   90.00
_cell.angle_beta   90.00
_cell.angle_gamma   90.00
#
_symmetry.space_group_name_H-M   'P 1'
#
loop_
_entity.id
_entity.type
_entity.pdbx_description
1 polymer ?
#
loop_
_entity_poly.entity_id
_entity_poly.type
_entity_poly.pdbx_seq_one_letter_code
_entity_poly.pdbx_strand_id
1 'polypeptide(L)'
;MVRFKKRYFVVQFDRERDSYDPLSNKDSFKKRAFQDSWPLHIKDHDLALAVKDIVEHIHGDFGRAAITTGLRAIYSNPETHLAMIQCRHGPHRLVGSSLPFLKSIGNEKLVPKLIYTGATIKNCFKVKDIIIFNFL
;
A
#
# COMPACT_ATOMS: atom_id res chain seq x y z
N MET A 1 -12.74 27.75 13.33
CA MET A 1 -11.72 26.67 13.46
C MET A 1 -11.53 25.99 12.12
N VAL A 2 -10.33 26.04 11.59
CA VAL A 2 -10.03 25.44 10.28
C VAL A 2 -9.79 23.94 10.46
N ARG A 3 -10.63 23.12 9.86
CA ARG A 3 -10.41 21.67 9.80
C ARG A 3 -9.40 21.36 8.70
N PHE A 4 -8.34 20.62 9.03
CA PHE A 4 -7.45 20.08 8.03
C PHE A 4 -8.17 18.99 7.22
N LYS A 5 -8.23 19.20 5.91
CA LYS A 5 -8.76 18.19 5.00
C LYS A 5 -7.81 17.01 4.91
N LYS A 6 -8.37 15.81 4.88
CA LYS A 6 -7.60 14.57 4.77
C LYS A 6 -7.92 13.86 3.47
N ARG A 7 -6.97 13.05 3.03
CA ARG A 7 -7.14 12.15 1.88
C ARG A 7 -6.73 10.75 2.28
N TYR A 8 -7.36 9.78 1.65
CA TYR A 8 -7.22 8.37 1.97
C TYR A 8 -6.86 7.60 0.71
N PHE A 9 -5.89 6.71 0.81
CA PHE A 9 -5.49 5.82 -0.27
C PHE A 9 -5.83 4.40 0.09
N VAL A 10 -6.48 3.69 -0.83
CA VAL A 10 -6.67 2.23 -0.76
C VAL A 10 -5.65 1.59 -1.66
N VAL A 11 -4.77 0.78 -1.08
CA VAL A 11 -3.65 0.15 -1.77
C VAL A 11 -3.74 -1.35 -1.57
N GLN A 12 -3.56 -2.11 -2.64
CA GLN A 12 -3.38 -3.55 -2.60
C GLN A 12 -1.91 -3.88 -2.80
N PHE A 13 -1.36 -4.74 -1.94
CA PHE A 13 0.01 -5.19 -2.04
C PHE A 13 0.07 -6.63 -2.51
N ASP A 14 0.76 -6.86 -3.61
CA ASP A 14 1.09 -8.20 -4.08
C ASP A 14 2.55 -8.49 -3.74
N ARG A 15 2.87 -9.76 -3.44
CA ARG A 15 4.26 -10.16 -3.28
C ARG A 15 4.99 -10.06 -4.60
N GLU A 16 6.22 -9.57 -4.54
CA GLU A 16 7.08 -9.55 -5.72
C GLU A 16 7.30 -10.99 -6.19
N ARG A 17 6.94 -11.27 -7.43
CA ARG A 17 7.23 -12.53 -8.08
C ARG A 17 8.65 -12.46 -8.61
N ASP A 18 9.46 -13.43 -8.25
CA ASP A 18 10.73 -13.63 -8.94
C ASP A 18 10.45 -13.73 -10.44
N SER A 19 11.32 -13.11 -11.24
CA SER A 19 11.17 -13.05 -12.69
C SER A 19 10.77 -14.43 -13.25
N TYR A 20 9.69 -14.43 -14.03
CA TYR A 20 9.17 -15.65 -14.65
C TYR A 20 10.28 -16.29 -15.50
N ASP A 21 10.73 -17.44 -15.06
CA ASP A 21 11.59 -18.32 -15.85
C ASP A 21 10.71 -19.36 -16.56
N PRO A 22 10.51 -19.23 -17.88
CA PRO A 22 9.65 -20.15 -18.62
C PRO A 22 10.17 -21.60 -18.64
N LEU A 23 11.42 -21.82 -18.23
CA LEU A 23 12.05 -23.15 -18.16
C LEU A 23 11.94 -23.78 -16.77
N SER A 24 11.38 -23.07 -15.79
CA SER A 24 11.21 -23.65 -14.46
C SER A 24 10.03 -24.62 -14.40
N ASN A 25 10.27 -25.77 -13.79
CA ASN A 25 9.38 -26.93 -13.68
C ASN A 25 7.97 -26.55 -13.13
N LYS A 26 6.94 -27.28 -13.60
CA LYS A 26 5.54 -27.16 -13.15
C LYS A 26 5.35 -27.25 -11.61
N ASP A 27 6.27 -27.87 -10.89
CA ASP A 27 6.24 -27.95 -9.42
C ASP A 27 6.57 -26.61 -8.75
N SER A 28 7.35 -25.75 -9.42
CA SER A 28 7.65 -24.41 -8.94
C SER A 28 6.43 -23.49 -9.04
N PHE A 29 5.55 -23.72 -10.02
CA PHE A 29 4.32 -22.96 -10.21
C PHE A 29 3.32 -23.21 -9.06
N LYS A 30 3.17 -24.46 -8.62
CA LYS A 30 2.31 -24.82 -7.48
C LYS A 30 2.83 -24.24 -6.16
N LYS A 31 4.15 -24.27 -5.94
CA LYS A 31 4.77 -23.66 -4.76
C LYS A 31 4.57 -22.13 -4.74
N ARG A 32 4.69 -21.47 -5.89
CA ARG A 32 4.47 -20.02 -6.01
C ARG A 32 3.02 -19.63 -5.74
N ALA A 33 2.06 -20.35 -6.32
CA ALA A 33 0.64 -20.12 -6.07
C ALA A 33 0.28 -20.29 -4.58
N PHE A 34 0.93 -21.22 -3.91
CA PHE A 34 0.76 -21.44 -2.47
C PHE A 34 1.38 -20.31 -1.64
N GLN A 35 2.57 -19.82 -2.02
CA GLN A 35 3.21 -18.68 -1.36
C GLN A 35 2.41 -17.38 -1.53
N ASP A 36 1.84 -17.16 -2.71
CA ASP A 36 1.00 -15.99 -2.99
C ASP A 36 -0.30 -15.99 -2.17
N SER A 37 -0.74 -17.16 -1.70
CA SER A 37 -1.94 -17.30 -0.87
C SER A 37 -1.71 -17.11 0.63
N TRP A 38 -0.46 -16.97 1.06
CA TRP A 38 -0.14 -16.79 2.48
C TRP A 38 -0.52 -15.40 2.97
N PRO A 39 -1.04 -15.30 4.22
CA PRO A 39 -1.34 -13.99 4.80
C PRO A 39 -0.10 -13.08 4.81
N LEU A 40 -0.31 -11.84 4.41
CA LEU A 40 0.71 -10.82 4.38
C LEU A 40 0.55 -9.90 5.61
N HIS A 41 1.35 -10.15 6.63
CA HIS A 41 1.31 -9.35 7.85
C HIS A 41 2.14 -8.09 7.70
N ILE A 42 1.47 -6.96 7.54
CA ILE A 42 2.09 -5.63 7.47
C ILE A 42 1.67 -4.87 8.73
N LYS A 43 2.65 -4.47 9.52
CA LYS A 43 2.38 -3.60 10.68
C LYS A 43 2.13 -2.17 10.20
N ASP A 44 1.19 -1.48 10.84
CA ASP A 44 0.83 -0.11 10.50
C ASP A 44 2.03 0.83 10.59
N HIS A 45 2.86 0.64 11.60
CA HIS A 45 4.10 1.41 11.77
C HIS A 45 5.09 1.20 10.62
N ASP A 46 5.29 -0.05 10.21
CA ASP A 46 6.19 -0.39 9.11
C ASP A 46 5.70 0.17 7.78
N LEU A 47 4.39 0.13 7.55
CA LEU A 47 3.77 0.71 6.37
C LEU A 47 3.95 2.23 6.33
N ALA A 48 3.68 2.91 7.42
CA ALA A 48 3.86 4.36 7.51
C ALA A 48 5.32 4.76 7.30
N LEU A 49 6.26 4.02 7.90
CA LEU A 49 7.69 4.26 7.73
C LEU A 49 8.14 4.04 6.28
N ALA A 50 7.68 2.97 5.64
CA ALA A 50 7.99 2.68 4.24
C ALA A 50 7.49 3.78 3.30
N VAL A 51 6.30 4.32 3.54
CA VAL A 51 5.76 5.45 2.77
C VAL A 51 6.62 6.69 2.96
N LYS A 52 7.01 7.00 4.19
CA LYS A 52 7.91 8.14 4.46
C LYS A 52 9.25 7.99 3.73
N ASP A 53 9.83 6.81 3.74
CA ASP A 53 11.13 6.54 3.13
C ASP A 53 11.07 6.66 1.61
N ILE A 54 10.01 6.15 0.96
CA ILE A 54 9.88 6.26 -0.49
C ILE A 54 9.60 7.69 -0.93
N VAL A 55 8.83 8.46 -0.17
CA VAL A 55 8.61 9.88 -0.44
C VAL A 55 9.91 10.66 -0.31
N GLU A 56 10.72 10.37 0.71
CA GLU A 56 12.04 10.98 0.87
C GLU A 56 12.96 10.66 -0.30
N HIS A 57 12.95 9.41 -0.76
CA HIS A 57 13.77 8.98 -1.89
C HIS A 57 13.42 9.72 -3.19
N ILE A 58 12.15 9.96 -3.44
CA ILE A 58 11.68 10.57 -4.70
C ILE A 58 11.62 12.10 -4.60
N HIS A 59 11.15 12.64 -3.49
CA HIS A 59 10.88 14.07 -3.29
C HIS A 59 11.85 14.77 -2.33
N GLY A 60 12.79 14.03 -1.75
CA GLY A 60 13.78 14.56 -0.82
C GLY A 60 13.24 14.84 0.57
N ASP A 61 14.05 15.50 1.39
CA ASP A 61 13.73 15.81 2.80
C ASP A 61 12.50 16.70 2.95
N PHE A 62 12.30 17.63 2.02
CA PHE A 62 11.12 18.48 2.00
C PHE A 62 9.84 17.66 1.87
N GLY A 63 9.82 16.69 0.96
CA GLY A 63 8.68 15.82 0.76
C GLY A 63 8.37 14.99 2.02
N ARG A 64 9.38 14.40 2.63
CA ARG A 64 9.23 13.65 3.89
C ARG A 64 8.65 14.53 5.01
N ALA A 65 9.19 15.72 5.18
CA ALA A 65 8.70 16.67 6.19
C ALA A 65 7.25 17.07 5.94
N ALA A 66 6.88 17.31 4.68
CA ALA A 66 5.53 17.71 4.31
C ALA A 66 4.48 16.64 4.62
N ILE A 67 4.81 15.36 4.46
CA ILE A 67 3.86 14.27 4.67
C ILE A 67 3.85 13.70 6.09
N THR A 68 4.89 13.95 6.89
CA THR A 68 5.05 13.34 8.22
C THR A 68 3.90 13.70 9.16
N THR A 69 3.41 14.94 9.09
CA THR A 69 2.26 15.37 9.88
C THR A 69 0.98 14.80 9.28
N GLY A 70 0.27 13.97 10.03
CA GLY A 70 -1.01 13.42 9.63
C GLY A 70 -0.95 12.14 8.80
N LEU A 71 0.23 11.63 8.48
CA LEU A 71 0.37 10.33 7.81
C LEU A 71 0.11 9.18 8.80
N ARG A 72 -0.86 8.34 8.48
CA ARG A 72 -1.21 7.16 9.28
C ARG A 72 -1.64 6.01 8.40
N ALA A 73 -1.24 4.81 8.75
CA ALA A 73 -1.88 3.60 8.26
C ALA A 73 -3.08 3.29 9.16
N ILE A 74 -4.29 3.30 8.60
CA ILE A 74 -5.53 3.15 9.37
C ILE A 74 -6.16 1.77 9.24
N TYR A 75 -5.73 0.99 8.27
CA TYR A 75 -6.27 -0.34 8.02
C TYR A 75 -5.22 -1.18 7.30
N SER A 76 -5.13 -2.44 7.69
CA SER A 76 -4.33 -3.45 7.00
C SER A 76 -4.95 -4.82 7.20
N ASN A 77 -5.24 -5.52 6.11
CA ASN A 77 -5.80 -6.87 6.16
C ASN A 77 -4.81 -7.86 5.54
N PRO A 78 -4.29 -8.81 6.34
CA PRO A 78 -3.31 -9.77 5.84
C PRO A 78 -3.89 -10.75 4.81
N GLU A 79 -5.18 -11.04 4.84
CA GLU A 79 -5.80 -12.01 3.95
C GLU A 79 -6.10 -11.43 2.58
N THR A 80 -6.60 -10.21 2.51
CA THR A 80 -6.94 -9.52 1.25
C THR A 80 -5.79 -8.70 0.67
N HIS A 81 -4.71 -8.50 1.43
CA HIS A 81 -3.56 -7.67 1.09
C HIS A 81 -3.92 -6.19 0.85
N LEU A 82 -5.04 -5.76 1.40
CA LEU A 82 -5.50 -4.37 1.29
C LEU A 82 -5.03 -3.55 2.49
N ALA A 83 -4.62 -2.34 2.22
CA ALA A 83 -4.26 -1.37 3.25
C ALA A 83 -4.84 0.00 2.92
N MET A 84 -5.09 0.79 3.96
CA MET A 84 -5.53 2.17 3.81
C MET A 84 -4.55 3.11 4.50
N ILE A 85 -4.19 4.17 3.80
CA ILE A 85 -3.26 5.19 4.26
C ILE A 85 -3.98 6.53 4.32
N GLN A 86 -3.89 7.20 5.45
CA GLN A 86 -4.42 8.55 5.65
C GLN A 86 -3.30 9.57 5.55
N CYS A 87 -3.53 10.68 4.83
CA CYS A 87 -2.61 11.81 4.80
C CYS A 87 -3.38 13.13 4.70
N ARG A 88 -2.67 14.25 4.85
CA ARG A 88 -3.27 15.59 4.72
C ARG A 88 -3.50 15.93 3.26
N HIS A 89 -4.57 16.66 2.99
CA HIS A 89 -4.81 17.27 1.68
C HIS A 89 -3.70 18.30 1.36
N GLY A 90 -3.25 18.28 0.13
CA GLY A 90 -2.09 19.06 -0.32
C GLY A 90 -0.88 18.13 -0.48
N PRO A 91 -0.19 17.77 0.62
CA PRO A 91 0.92 16.80 0.56
C PRO A 91 0.53 15.40 0.07
N HIS A 92 -0.75 15.05 0.02
CA HIS A 92 -1.21 13.76 -0.49
C HIS A 92 -0.74 13.47 -1.92
N ARG A 93 -0.48 14.49 -2.72
CA ARG A 93 0.07 14.32 -4.08
C ARG A 93 1.46 13.70 -4.07
N LEU A 94 2.27 14.03 -3.08
CA LEU A 94 3.60 13.44 -2.90
C LEU A 94 3.49 11.95 -2.56
N VAL A 95 2.56 11.59 -1.69
CA VAL A 95 2.29 10.19 -1.33
C VAL A 95 1.78 9.41 -2.53
N GLY A 96 0.77 9.92 -3.23
CA GLY A 96 0.17 9.26 -4.39
C GLY A 96 1.16 9.01 -5.54
N SER A 97 2.06 9.96 -5.80
CA SER A 97 3.09 9.80 -6.84
C SER A 97 4.21 8.85 -6.44
N SER A 98 4.44 8.65 -5.14
CA SER A 98 5.52 7.82 -4.62
C SER A 98 5.09 6.37 -4.37
N LEU A 99 3.83 6.12 -4.05
CA LEU A 99 3.32 4.78 -3.72
C LEU A 99 3.63 3.71 -4.79
N PRO A 100 3.48 3.98 -6.11
CA PRO A 100 3.80 2.98 -7.12
C PRO A 100 5.26 2.54 -7.15
N PHE A 101 6.16 3.31 -6.58
CA PHE A 101 7.59 3.01 -6.53
C PHE A 101 8.02 2.28 -5.27
N LEU A 102 7.08 2.02 -4.35
CA LEU A 102 7.35 1.28 -3.13
C LEU A 102 7.71 -0.16 -3.48
N LYS A 103 8.88 -0.64 -3.02
CA LYS A 103 9.37 -1.99 -3.34
C LYS A 103 9.30 -2.96 -2.17
N SER A 104 9.35 -2.44 -0.97
CA SER A 104 9.37 -3.28 0.22
C SER A 104 8.74 -2.58 1.42
N ILE A 105 8.16 -3.37 2.32
CA ILE A 105 7.68 -2.92 3.62
C ILE A 105 8.29 -3.86 4.66
N GLY A 106 9.12 -3.29 5.55
CA GLY A 106 9.88 -4.12 6.48
C GLY A 106 10.78 -5.09 5.72
N ASN A 107 10.62 -6.39 5.98
CA ASN A 107 11.39 -7.46 5.31
C ASN A 107 10.69 -8.07 4.09
N GLU A 108 9.47 -7.64 3.78
CA GLU A 108 8.68 -8.18 2.68
C GLU A 108 8.87 -7.34 1.40
N LYS A 109 9.21 -8.00 0.31
CA LYS A 109 9.25 -7.39 -1.02
C LYS A 109 7.85 -7.42 -1.62
N LEU A 110 7.35 -6.25 -1.98
CA LEU A 110 5.96 -6.06 -2.39
C LEU A 110 5.87 -5.20 -3.64
N VAL A 111 4.79 -5.42 -4.39
CA VAL A 111 4.38 -4.56 -5.50
C VAL A 111 3.08 -3.87 -5.10
N PRO A 112 3.08 -2.56 -4.94
CA PRO A 112 1.87 -1.83 -4.59
C PRO A 112 1.00 -1.57 -5.82
N LYS A 113 -0.30 -1.64 -5.61
CA LYS A 113 -1.31 -1.23 -6.59
C LYS A 113 -2.25 -0.24 -5.92
N LEU A 114 -2.18 1.01 -6.34
CA LEU A 114 -3.10 2.03 -5.87
C LEU A 114 -4.46 1.82 -6.53
N ILE A 115 -5.48 1.55 -5.72
CA ILE A 115 -6.82 1.23 -6.22
C ILE A 115 -7.73 2.44 -6.21
N TYR A 116 -7.66 3.22 -5.12
CA TYR A 116 -8.59 4.33 -4.93
C TYR A 116 -7.98 5.42 -4.07
N THR A 117 -8.31 6.66 -4.40
CA THR A 117 -7.99 7.84 -3.60
C THR A 117 -9.29 8.57 -3.28
N GLY A 118 -9.59 8.72 -2.01
CA GLY A 118 -10.85 9.29 -1.56
C GLY A 118 -10.69 10.39 -0.54
N ALA A 119 -11.73 11.20 -0.42
CA ALA A 119 -11.79 12.30 0.55
C ALA A 119 -12.33 11.87 1.92
N THR A 120 -13.00 10.72 1.99
CA THR A 120 -13.63 10.22 3.21
C THR A 120 -13.31 8.75 3.45
N ILE A 121 -13.20 8.37 4.72
CA ILE A 121 -13.01 6.97 5.12
C ILE A 121 -14.20 6.11 4.64
N LYS A 122 -15.41 6.63 4.70
CA LYS A 122 -16.62 5.92 4.30
C LYS A 122 -16.55 5.42 2.86
N ASN A 123 -16.12 6.27 1.93
CA ASN A 123 -15.97 5.88 0.54
C ASN A 123 -14.87 4.84 0.33
N CYS A 124 -13.77 4.95 1.08
CA CYS A 124 -12.69 3.96 1.03
C CYS A 124 -13.15 2.58 1.53
N PHE A 125 -13.94 2.53 2.58
CA PHE A 125 -14.52 1.27 3.06
C PHE A 125 -15.50 0.67 2.06
N LYS A 126 -16.28 1.47 1.36
CA LYS A 126 -17.16 0.99 0.28
C LYS A 126 -16.36 0.32 -0.84
N VAL A 127 -15.29 0.95 -1.28
CA VAL A 127 -14.40 0.39 -2.32
C VAL A 127 -13.74 -0.90 -1.82
N LYS A 128 -13.27 -0.92 -0.58
CA LYS A 128 -12.72 -2.12 0.04
C LYS A 128 -13.74 -3.27 0.03
N ASP A 129 -14.96 -3.02 0.43
CA ASP A 129 -16.01 -4.04 0.49
C ASP A 129 -16.35 -4.60 -0.90
N ILE A 130 -16.39 -3.75 -1.92
CA ILE A 130 -16.58 -4.16 -3.32
C ILE A 130 -15.46 -5.10 -3.77
N ILE A 131 -14.21 -4.75 -3.46
CA ILE A 131 -13.04 -5.56 -3.82
C ILE A 131 -13.10 -6.93 -3.13
N ILE A 132 -13.38 -6.96 -1.84
CA ILE A 132 -13.51 -8.21 -1.07
C ILE A 132 -14.62 -9.08 -1.64
N PHE A 133 -15.77 -8.49 -1.97
CA PHE A 133 -16.89 -9.21 -2.57
C PHE A 133 -16.51 -9.87 -3.90
N ASN A 134 -15.74 -9.18 -4.73
CA ASN A 134 -15.30 -9.71 -6.02
C ASN A 134 -14.26 -10.83 -5.88
N PHE A 135 -13.58 -10.93 -4.73
CA PHE A 135 -12.64 -12.02 -4.43
C PHE A 135 -13.32 -13.30 -3.92
N LEU A 136 -14.53 -13.17 -3.44
CA LEU A 136 -15.33 -14.31 -2.97
C LEU A 136 -16.12 -14.94 -4.13
#